data_ddf9040ccbd7b2db0bc46297d197ecd2
#
_entry.id   ddf9040ccbd7b2db0bc46297d197ecd2
#
_cell.length_a   1.000
_cell.length_b   1.000
_cell.length_c   1.000
_cell.angle_alpha   90.00
_cell.angle_beta   90.00
_cell.angle_gamma   90.00
#
_symmetry.space_group_name_H-M   'P 1'
#
loop_
_entity.id
_entity.type
_entity.pdbx_description
1 polymer ?
#
loop_
_entity_poly.entity_id
_entity_poly.type
_entity_poly.pdbx_seq_one_letter_code
_entity_poly.pdbx_strand_id
1 'polypeptide(L)'
;MTEPIKNLCKRATAAALVLISLFALSGCQTTKINTTEVSDKEKTAESSKVIEKTTIPTLFFHGYSGTENSFKGMLRRLEKNQQAVKELVLTVGTDGQIQATGDLSGKADNPMVQVLFEDNKNNEWNQAEWIKTCLLYLKENYGIDKVNIVGHSMGGVSALCYLGTYGQDTSLPQVQTLTAIGAPFNDFVDDSAQSLTDELAKGPAVVSNRYQDYQQMIGNIPITTRFFLIAGQLDETDLSDGTVPLNSALAVYALLKQRGNEIEEKVVTGENASHSMLHENQEVDQLVSRFIWKE
;
A
#
# COMPACT_ATOMS: atom_id res chain seq x y z
N MET A 1 0.37 57.34 -20.05
CA MET A 1 -1.00 57.84 -19.97
C MET A 1 -1.81 56.67 -19.44
N THR A 2 -2.35 56.64 -18.36
CA THR A 2 -2.85 57.34 -17.22
C THR A 2 -3.25 56.35 -16.16
N GLU A 3 -2.88 56.65 -14.98
CA GLU A 3 -3.16 55.98 -13.69
C GLU A 3 -4.66 56.09 -13.26
N PRO A 4 -4.97 55.82 -12.00
CA PRO A 4 -5.73 54.72 -11.40
C PRO A 4 -6.99 55.23 -10.69
N ILE A 5 -7.78 54.31 -10.11
CA ILE A 5 -8.77 54.75 -9.11
C ILE A 5 -8.67 53.85 -7.86
N LYS A 6 -8.41 54.57 -6.78
CA LYS A 6 -8.33 54.10 -5.39
C LYS A 6 -9.71 54.14 -4.71
N ASN A 7 -9.83 53.32 -3.68
CA ASN A 7 -10.56 53.51 -2.41
C ASN A 7 -12.10 53.51 -2.38
N LEU A 8 -12.70 52.66 -1.55
CA LEU A 8 -13.32 53.18 -0.34
C LEU A 8 -13.61 52.05 0.70
N CYS A 9 -13.01 52.26 1.84
CA CYS A 9 -13.25 51.61 3.11
C CYS A 9 -14.57 52.14 3.72
N LYS A 10 -15.42 51.30 4.32
CA LYS A 10 -16.29 51.74 5.43
C LYS A 10 -16.50 50.65 6.45
N ARG A 11 -16.03 50.94 7.63
CA ARG A 11 -16.31 50.32 8.92
C ARG A 11 -17.76 50.58 9.35
N ALA A 12 -18.38 49.63 10.04
CA ALA A 12 -19.44 49.92 11.00
C ALA A 12 -19.34 48.94 12.18
N THR A 13 -19.21 49.56 13.33
CA THR A 13 -19.06 49.00 14.67
C THR A 13 -20.40 48.86 15.39
N ALA A 14 -20.47 47.90 16.31
CA ALA A 14 -21.16 47.90 17.61
C ALA A 14 -22.67 47.65 17.68
N ALA A 15 -23.12 46.69 18.48
CA ALA A 15 -23.53 46.92 19.88
C ALA A 15 -23.96 45.62 20.56
N ALA A 16 -23.51 45.48 21.78
CA ALA A 16 -23.84 44.46 22.77
C ALA A 16 -25.25 44.67 23.34
N LEU A 17 -25.92 43.60 23.73
CA LEU A 17 -26.99 43.61 24.73
C LEU A 17 -26.96 42.36 25.57
N VAL A 18 -26.60 42.60 26.83
CA VAL A 18 -26.67 41.69 27.98
C VAL A 18 -28.13 41.66 28.48
N LEU A 19 -28.69 40.51 28.70
CA LEU A 19 -29.90 40.34 29.48
C LEU A 19 -29.68 39.24 30.51
N ILE A 20 -29.51 39.70 31.72
CA ILE A 20 -29.53 38.94 32.97
C ILE A 20 -30.99 38.78 33.40
N SER A 21 -31.45 37.56 33.69
CA SER A 21 -32.64 37.36 34.51
C SER A 21 -32.42 36.22 35.49
N LEU A 22 -32.30 36.64 36.77
CA LEU A 22 -32.45 35.81 37.94
C LEU A 22 -33.91 35.40 38.16
N PHE A 23 -34.17 34.15 38.56
CA PHE A 23 -35.26 33.80 39.47
C PHE A 23 -34.93 32.42 40.09
N ALA A 24 -34.54 32.46 41.32
CA ALA A 24 -35.26 32.13 42.58
C ALA A 24 -35.38 30.64 42.90
N LEU A 25 -34.77 30.34 44.05
CA LEU A 25 -34.80 29.10 44.79
C LEU A 25 -36.21 28.74 45.27
N SER A 26 -36.53 27.45 45.22
CA SER A 26 -37.42 26.80 46.20
C SER A 26 -36.93 25.39 46.46
N GLY A 27 -36.67 25.13 47.70
CA GLY A 27 -36.13 23.89 48.19
C GLY A 27 -37.20 22.88 48.61
N CYS A 28 -36.70 21.75 49.08
CA CYS A 28 -37.27 20.62 49.86
C CYS A 28 -37.46 19.36 48.98
N GLN A 29 -36.95 18.25 49.32
CA GLN A 29 -36.78 17.37 50.40
C GLN A 29 -36.04 16.11 49.99
N THR A 30 -35.23 15.62 50.90
CA THR A 30 -34.46 14.38 50.84
C THR A 30 -35.31 13.12 50.70
N THR A 31 -34.96 12.25 49.73
CA THR A 31 -35.16 10.82 49.86
C THR A 31 -33.90 10.12 49.33
N LYS A 32 -33.20 9.46 50.27
CA LYS A 32 -32.06 8.60 49.97
C LYS A 32 -32.59 7.35 49.24
N ILE A 33 -32.23 7.19 48.00
CA ILE A 33 -32.30 5.90 47.33
C ILE A 33 -30.82 5.57 46.97
N ASN A 34 -30.31 4.52 47.62
CA ASN A 34 -29.06 3.86 47.20
C ASN A 34 -29.25 3.27 45.83
N THR A 35 -28.69 3.92 44.82
CA THR A 35 -28.45 3.28 43.52
C THR A 35 -26.95 3.04 43.41
N THR A 36 -26.59 1.79 43.45
CA THR A 36 -25.27 1.29 43.10
C THR A 36 -25.02 1.67 41.65
N GLU A 37 -24.16 2.65 41.41
CA GLU A 37 -23.66 2.91 40.07
C GLU A 37 -22.73 1.76 39.64
N VAL A 38 -23.27 0.84 38.85
CA VAL A 38 -22.47 -0.07 38.05
C VAL A 38 -21.98 0.75 36.87
N SER A 39 -20.76 1.23 36.99
CA SER A 39 -20.03 1.82 35.91
C SER A 39 -19.57 0.69 34.99
N ASP A 40 -20.41 0.27 34.07
CA ASP A 40 -20.01 -0.52 32.93
C ASP A 40 -19.22 0.38 31.96
N LYS A 41 -17.94 0.53 32.27
CA LYS A 41 -16.95 0.81 31.21
C LYS A 41 -16.74 -0.49 30.47
N GLU A 42 -17.56 -0.71 29.49
CA GLU A 42 -17.27 -1.64 28.41
C GLU A 42 -16.01 -1.12 27.70
N LYS A 43 -14.89 -1.54 28.23
CA LYS A 43 -13.61 -1.48 27.54
C LYS A 43 -13.73 -2.58 26.49
N THR A 44 -14.14 -2.18 25.28
CA THR A 44 -13.98 -3.02 24.11
C THR A 44 -12.49 -3.37 24.07
N ALA A 45 -12.16 -4.54 24.55
CA ALA A 45 -10.86 -5.15 24.34
C ALA A 45 -10.81 -5.45 22.84
N GLU A 46 -10.19 -4.57 22.08
CA GLU A 46 -9.67 -4.91 20.75
C GLU A 46 -8.79 -6.14 21.00
N SER A 47 -9.31 -7.29 20.62
CA SER A 47 -8.53 -8.53 20.59
C SER A 47 -7.32 -8.21 19.73
N SER A 48 -6.14 -8.11 20.32
CA SER A 48 -4.89 -8.02 19.59
C SER A 48 -4.76 -9.31 18.79
N LYS A 49 -5.15 -9.26 17.53
CA LYS A 49 -4.98 -10.39 16.63
C LYS A 49 -3.49 -10.69 16.53
N VAL A 50 -3.13 -11.92 16.81
CA VAL A 50 -1.74 -12.36 16.84
C VAL A 50 -1.26 -12.55 15.40
N ILE A 51 -0.21 -11.82 15.02
CA ILE A 51 0.45 -11.99 13.73
C ILE A 51 1.06 -13.39 13.65
N GLU A 52 0.74 -14.11 12.58
CA GLU A 52 1.35 -15.40 12.29
C GLU A 52 2.82 -15.22 11.91
N LYS A 53 3.70 -15.96 12.56
CA LYS A 53 5.13 -15.95 12.29
C LYS A 53 5.52 -17.12 11.38
N THR A 54 6.17 -16.79 10.26
CA THR A 54 6.59 -17.76 9.26
C THR A 54 8.06 -17.59 8.89
N THR A 55 8.62 -18.60 8.23
CA THR A 55 9.95 -18.55 7.62
C THR A 55 9.93 -18.02 6.20
N ILE A 56 8.73 -17.72 5.65
CA ILE A 56 8.56 -17.28 4.25
C ILE A 56 9.02 -15.82 4.13
N PRO A 57 10.05 -15.53 3.34
CA PRO A 57 10.54 -14.17 3.21
C PRO A 57 9.57 -13.29 2.41
N THR A 58 9.50 -12.02 2.80
CA THR A 58 8.81 -10.98 2.07
C THR A 58 9.83 -10.05 1.40
N LEU A 59 9.80 -9.97 0.08
CA LEU A 59 10.68 -9.13 -0.71
C LEU A 59 10.04 -7.77 -0.97
N PHE A 60 10.81 -6.70 -0.80
CA PHE A 60 10.36 -5.32 -1.00
C PHE A 60 11.08 -4.69 -2.19
N PHE A 61 10.33 -4.33 -3.24
CA PHE A 61 10.82 -3.75 -4.49
C PHE A 61 10.41 -2.28 -4.61
N HIS A 62 11.41 -1.39 -4.67
CA HIS A 62 11.19 0.04 -4.82
C HIS A 62 10.69 0.43 -6.23
N GLY A 63 10.16 1.65 -6.35
CA GLY A 63 9.74 2.24 -7.62
C GLY A 63 10.88 2.85 -8.43
N TYR A 64 10.52 3.52 -9.52
CA TYR A 64 11.45 4.25 -10.39
C TYR A 64 12.27 5.27 -9.60
N SER A 65 13.56 5.32 -9.83
CA SER A 65 14.54 6.13 -9.07
C SER A 65 14.59 5.83 -7.56
N GLY A 66 14.00 4.73 -7.11
CA GLY A 66 14.00 4.34 -5.70
C GLY A 66 15.39 3.95 -5.19
N THR A 67 15.54 3.99 -3.88
CA THR A 67 16.78 3.66 -3.18
C THR A 67 16.46 2.86 -1.92
N GLU A 68 17.48 2.55 -1.13
CA GLU A 68 17.29 1.95 0.20
C GLU A 68 16.26 2.72 1.06
N ASN A 69 16.20 4.04 0.90
CA ASN A 69 15.30 4.88 1.68
C ASN A 69 13.81 4.66 1.34
N SER A 70 13.49 4.14 0.15
CA SER A 70 12.09 3.96 -0.28
C SER A 70 11.27 3.06 0.64
N PHE A 71 11.87 2.01 1.20
CA PHE A 71 11.19 1.14 2.17
C PHE A 71 11.77 1.17 3.58
N LYS A 72 12.84 1.92 3.81
CA LYS A 72 13.53 1.98 5.11
C LYS A 72 12.58 2.34 6.26
N GLY A 73 11.68 3.29 6.04
CA GLY A 73 10.69 3.71 7.03
C GLY A 73 9.74 2.57 7.39
N MET A 74 9.09 1.97 6.40
CA MET A 74 8.16 0.84 6.58
C MET A 74 8.84 -0.34 7.28
N LEU A 75 9.98 -0.80 6.76
CA LEU A 75 10.71 -1.95 7.33
C LEU A 75 11.03 -1.74 8.79
N ARG A 76 11.56 -0.55 9.16
CA ARG A 76 11.88 -0.20 10.56
C ARG A 76 10.61 -0.15 11.44
N ARG A 77 9.47 0.31 10.93
CA ARG A 77 8.21 0.33 11.71
C ARG A 77 7.68 -1.08 11.93
N LEU A 78 7.73 -1.96 10.92
CA LEU A 78 7.36 -3.37 11.04
C LEU A 78 8.24 -4.10 12.07
N GLU A 79 9.56 -3.85 12.08
CA GLU A 79 10.47 -4.38 13.09
C GLU A 79 10.16 -3.86 14.50
N LYS A 80 10.00 -2.54 14.64
CA LYS A 80 9.67 -1.90 15.92
C LYS A 80 8.39 -2.48 16.52
N ASN A 81 7.41 -2.79 15.69
CA ASN A 81 6.14 -3.39 16.08
C ASN A 81 6.22 -4.91 16.25
N GLN A 82 7.40 -5.51 16.13
CA GLN A 82 7.65 -6.95 16.24
C GLN A 82 6.85 -7.80 15.23
N GLN A 83 6.49 -7.21 14.08
CA GLN A 83 5.70 -7.88 13.05
C GLN A 83 6.58 -8.71 12.12
N ALA A 84 7.80 -8.25 11.84
CA ALA A 84 8.74 -8.89 10.93
C ALA A 84 10.19 -8.48 11.28
N VAL A 85 11.18 -9.12 10.69
CA VAL A 85 12.61 -8.80 10.90
C VAL A 85 13.30 -8.61 9.56
N LYS A 86 14.00 -7.47 9.36
CA LYS A 86 14.83 -7.26 8.17
C LYS A 86 16.12 -8.04 8.33
N GLU A 87 16.31 -9.06 7.52
CA GLU A 87 17.47 -9.95 7.61
C GLU A 87 18.44 -9.81 6.44
N LEU A 88 17.94 -9.45 5.24
CA LEU A 88 18.74 -9.49 4.03
C LEU A 88 18.50 -8.26 3.15
N VAL A 89 19.55 -7.77 2.52
CA VAL A 89 19.49 -6.81 1.40
C VAL A 89 20.11 -7.47 0.19
N LEU A 90 19.38 -7.50 -0.92
CA LEU A 90 19.88 -7.93 -2.23
C LEU A 90 20.05 -6.69 -3.11
N THR A 91 21.25 -6.43 -3.57
CA THR A 91 21.52 -5.41 -4.59
C THR A 91 21.78 -6.11 -5.92
N VAL A 92 20.95 -5.78 -6.92
CA VAL A 92 21.08 -6.34 -8.26
C VAL A 92 21.84 -5.33 -9.12
N GLY A 93 23.00 -5.75 -9.62
CA GLY A 93 23.82 -4.98 -10.53
C GLY A 93 23.19 -4.82 -11.92
N THR A 94 23.72 -3.92 -12.72
CA THR A 94 23.27 -3.72 -14.11
C THR A 94 23.48 -4.94 -15.00
N ASP A 95 24.38 -5.83 -14.62
CA ASP A 95 24.68 -7.13 -15.25
C ASP A 95 23.80 -8.27 -14.71
N GLY A 96 22.90 -7.97 -13.77
CA GLY A 96 22.02 -8.96 -13.11
C GLY A 96 22.71 -9.74 -11.98
N GLN A 97 23.97 -9.47 -11.64
CA GLN A 97 24.64 -10.13 -10.52
C GLN A 97 24.09 -9.60 -9.18
N ILE A 98 23.99 -10.51 -8.19
CA ILE A 98 23.50 -10.18 -6.86
C ILE A 98 24.66 -9.96 -5.89
N GLN A 99 24.63 -8.84 -5.19
CA GLN A 99 25.39 -8.59 -3.98
C GLN A 99 24.44 -8.69 -2.79
N ALA A 100 24.72 -9.60 -1.86
CA ALA A 100 23.92 -9.80 -0.65
C ALA A 100 24.59 -9.16 0.57
N THR A 101 23.80 -8.52 1.43
CA THR A 101 24.23 -7.99 2.72
C THR A 101 23.25 -8.49 3.79
N GLY A 102 23.76 -9.14 4.82
CA GLY A 102 22.96 -9.87 5.82
C GLY A 102 22.79 -11.32 5.43
N ASP A 103 21.92 -12.03 6.15
CA ASP A 103 21.72 -13.48 5.96
C ASP A 103 20.34 -13.90 6.49
N LEU A 104 19.65 -14.83 5.81
CA LEU A 104 18.39 -15.35 6.32
C LEU A 104 18.64 -16.33 7.46
N SER A 105 18.08 -16.05 8.63
CA SER A 105 18.29 -16.84 9.85
C SER A 105 17.58 -18.20 9.83
N GLY A 106 16.62 -18.38 8.93
CA GLY A 106 15.73 -19.56 8.90
C GLY A 106 14.71 -19.60 10.04
N LYS A 107 14.62 -18.55 10.87
CA LYS A 107 13.64 -18.47 11.96
C LYS A 107 12.26 -18.06 11.44
N ALA A 108 11.22 -18.49 12.14
CA ALA A 108 9.85 -18.08 11.87
C ALA A 108 9.58 -16.69 12.48
N ASP A 109 10.20 -15.65 11.93
CA ASP A 109 10.12 -14.26 12.40
C ASP A 109 9.60 -13.30 11.30
N ASN A 110 9.00 -13.84 10.23
CA ASN A 110 8.56 -13.08 9.05
C ASN A 110 9.75 -12.33 8.42
N PRO A 111 10.77 -13.02 7.91
CA PRO A 111 11.97 -12.36 7.40
C PRO A 111 11.66 -11.43 6.23
N MET A 112 12.22 -10.21 6.28
CA MET A 112 12.11 -9.22 5.23
C MET A 112 13.41 -9.13 4.44
N VAL A 113 13.28 -9.09 3.12
CA VAL A 113 14.38 -8.92 2.16
C VAL A 113 14.16 -7.61 1.41
N GLN A 114 15.05 -6.66 1.58
CA GLN A 114 15.01 -5.43 0.79
C GLN A 114 15.79 -5.63 -0.50
N VAL A 115 15.16 -5.36 -1.64
CA VAL A 115 15.80 -5.47 -2.95
C VAL A 115 16.08 -4.08 -3.52
N LEU A 116 17.30 -3.88 -4.00
CA LEU A 116 17.79 -2.65 -4.61
C LEU A 116 18.26 -2.95 -6.03
N PHE A 117 17.85 -2.15 -6.98
CA PHE A 117 18.36 -2.19 -8.35
C PHE A 117 19.38 -1.06 -8.55
N GLU A 118 20.61 -1.38 -8.96
CA GLU A 118 21.63 -0.36 -9.26
C GLU A 118 21.15 0.55 -10.39
N ASP A 119 20.61 -0.02 -11.46
CA ASP A 119 19.89 0.74 -12.47
C ASP A 119 18.40 0.89 -12.06
N ASN A 120 18.20 1.76 -11.10
CA ASN A 120 16.88 2.03 -10.51
C ASN A 120 15.92 2.81 -11.44
N LYS A 121 16.32 3.09 -12.67
CA LYS A 121 15.53 3.76 -13.72
C LYS A 121 15.22 2.86 -14.90
N ASN A 122 15.58 1.59 -14.82
CA ASN A 122 15.29 0.63 -15.88
C ASN A 122 13.79 0.32 -16.00
N ASN A 123 13.40 -0.26 -17.12
CA ASN A 123 12.01 -0.62 -17.38
C ASN A 123 11.57 -1.87 -16.58
N GLU A 124 10.27 -2.07 -16.53
CA GLU A 124 9.62 -3.16 -15.81
C GLU A 124 10.02 -4.56 -16.28
N TRP A 125 10.34 -4.74 -17.55
CA TRP A 125 10.72 -6.03 -18.10
C TRP A 125 12.10 -6.49 -17.63
N ASN A 126 13.08 -5.58 -17.67
CA ASN A 126 14.41 -5.86 -17.12
C ASN A 126 14.36 -6.06 -15.61
N GLN A 127 13.53 -5.28 -14.90
CA GLN A 127 13.32 -5.48 -13.48
C GLN A 127 12.63 -6.82 -13.19
N ALA A 128 11.73 -7.30 -14.04
CA ALA A 128 11.14 -8.64 -13.91
C ALA A 128 12.19 -9.76 -14.01
N GLU A 129 13.17 -9.63 -14.91
CA GLU A 129 14.32 -10.54 -14.98
C GLU A 129 15.15 -10.49 -13.68
N TRP A 130 15.38 -9.32 -13.13
CA TRP A 130 16.10 -9.15 -11.88
C TRP A 130 15.33 -9.71 -10.67
N ILE A 131 14.00 -9.61 -10.67
CA ILE A 131 13.15 -10.28 -9.68
C ILE A 131 13.36 -11.79 -9.77
N LYS A 132 13.33 -12.36 -10.98
CA LYS A 132 13.62 -13.78 -11.20
C LYS A 132 14.99 -14.17 -10.62
N THR A 133 16.02 -13.36 -10.89
CA THR A 133 17.37 -13.62 -10.36
C THR A 133 17.38 -13.59 -8.83
N CYS A 134 16.67 -12.65 -8.19
CA CYS A 134 16.53 -12.60 -6.73
C CYS A 134 15.86 -13.87 -6.18
N LEU A 135 14.78 -14.33 -6.81
CA LEU A 135 14.07 -15.52 -6.36
C LEU A 135 14.92 -16.78 -6.53
N LEU A 136 15.62 -16.89 -7.66
CA LEU A 136 16.56 -17.99 -7.90
C LEU A 136 17.70 -17.99 -6.86
N TYR A 137 18.27 -16.82 -6.56
CA TYR A 137 19.28 -16.65 -5.54
C TYR A 137 18.80 -17.16 -4.16
N LEU A 138 17.57 -16.78 -3.77
CA LEU A 138 16.99 -17.23 -2.50
C LEU A 138 16.78 -18.76 -2.48
N LYS A 139 16.36 -19.33 -3.59
CA LYS A 139 16.19 -20.79 -3.71
C LYS A 139 17.51 -21.53 -3.59
N GLU A 140 18.52 -21.09 -4.33
CA GLU A 140 19.82 -21.77 -4.41
C GLU A 140 20.63 -21.65 -3.11
N ASN A 141 20.56 -20.48 -2.44
CA ASN A 141 21.38 -20.25 -1.24
C ASN A 141 20.68 -20.57 0.07
N TYR A 142 19.34 -20.54 0.11
CA TYR A 142 18.55 -20.71 1.34
C TYR A 142 17.47 -21.78 1.24
N GLY A 143 17.30 -22.43 0.09
CA GLY A 143 16.24 -23.42 -0.11
C GLY A 143 14.81 -22.85 -0.03
N ILE A 144 14.65 -21.57 -0.35
CA ILE A 144 13.34 -20.91 -0.30
C ILE A 144 12.49 -21.37 -1.48
N ASP A 145 11.31 -21.93 -1.19
CA ASP A 145 10.33 -22.38 -2.18
C ASP A 145 9.10 -21.47 -2.29
N LYS A 146 8.91 -20.53 -1.35
CA LYS A 146 7.78 -19.60 -1.31
C LYS A 146 8.24 -18.23 -0.86
N VAL A 147 7.63 -17.19 -1.44
CA VAL A 147 7.91 -15.80 -1.09
C VAL A 147 6.63 -14.98 -1.09
N ASN A 148 6.66 -13.85 -0.38
CA ASN A 148 5.72 -12.75 -0.53
C ASN A 148 6.43 -11.57 -1.20
N ILE A 149 5.69 -10.75 -1.94
CA ILE A 149 6.23 -9.55 -2.62
C ILE A 149 5.43 -8.34 -2.20
N VAL A 150 6.15 -7.25 -1.90
CA VAL A 150 5.62 -5.89 -1.75
C VAL A 150 6.34 -5.01 -2.75
N GLY A 151 5.61 -4.39 -3.65
CA GLY A 151 6.16 -3.50 -4.68
C GLY A 151 5.52 -2.12 -4.61
N HIS A 152 6.33 -1.06 -4.57
CA HIS A 152 5.85 0.32 -4.69
C HIS A 152 6.03 0.80 -6.12
N SER A 153 5.00 1.46 -6.68
CA SER A 153 5.08 2.09 -8.00
C SER A 153 5.58 1.09 -9.08
N MET A 154 6.66 1.40 -9.78
CA MET A 154 7.30 0.51 -10.76
C MET A 154 7.63 -0.88 -10.18
N GLY A 155 7.98 -0.98 -8.89
CA GLY A 155 8.23 -2.26 -8.25
C GLY A 155 7.01 -3.20 -8.23
N GLY A 156 5.80 -2.66 -8.09
CA GLY A 156 4.55 -3.41 -8.22
C GLY A 156 4.28 -3.84 -9.67
N VAL A 157 4.52 -2.93 -10.61
CA VAL A 157 4.42 -3.19 -12.07
C VAL A 157 5.37 -4.33 -12.46
N SER A 158 6.64 -4.23 -12.08
CA SER A 158 7.68 -5.22 -12.41
C SER A 158 7.39 -6.59 -11.79
N ALA A 159 6.83 -6.61 -10.58
CA ALA A 159 6.41 -7.86 -9.93
C ALA A 159 5.25 -8.54 -10.67
N LEU A 160 4.29 -7.77 -11.20
CA LEU A 160 3.22 -8.34 -12.02
C LEU A 160 3.74 -8.82 -13.38
N CYS A 161 4.68 -8.09 -14.01
CA CYS A 161 5.39 -8.55 -15.22
C CYS A 161 6.14 -9.87 -14.96
N TYR A 162 6.82 -9.99 -13.81
CA TYR A 162 7.47 -11.23 -13.39
C TYR A 162 6.47 -12.38 -13.31
N LEU A 163 5.33 -12.19 -12.65
CA LEU A 163 4.29 -13.23 -12.54
C LEU A 163 3.70 -13.61 -13.90
N GLY A 164 3.46 -12.63 -14.77
CA GLY A 164 2.96 -12.85 -16.12
C GLY A 164 3.95 -13.59 -17.02
N THR A 165 5.25 -13.45 -16.76
CA THR A 165 6.31 -14.08 -17.55
C THR A 165 6.72 -15.44 -16.99
N TYR A 166 6.94 -15.52 -15.68
CA TYR A 166 7.57 -16.66 -15.00
C TYR A 166 6.69 -17.37 -13.99
N GLY A 167 5.45 -16.94 -13.80
CA GLY A 167 4.58 -17.44 -12.73
C GLY A 167 4.29 -18.94 -12.79
N GLN A 168 4.39 -19.57 -13.96
CA GLN A 168 4.23 -21.02 -14.13
C GLN A 168 5.54 -21.82 -14.06
N ASP A 169 6.67 -21.16 -13.89
CA ASP A 169 7.97 -21.85 -13.76
C ASP A 169 8.13 -22.46 -12.36
N THR A 170 7.92 -23.77 -12.28
CA THR A 170 8.02 -24.53 -11.02
C THR A 170 9.46 -24.67 -10.49
N SER A 171 10.47 -24.28 -11.28
CA SER A 171 11.85 -24.23 -10.82
C SER A 171 12.13 -23.02 -9.92
N LEU A 172 11.24 -22.02 -9.91
CA LEU A 172 11.36 -20.78 -9.11
C LEU A 172 10.50 -20.86 -7.84
N PRO A 173 10.81 -20.08 -6.80
CA PRO A 173 9.95 -19.92 -5.65
C PRO A 173 8.56 -19.41 -6.04
N GLN A 174 7.54 -20.03 -5.46
CA GLN A 174 6.16 -19.61 -5.65
C GLN A 174 5.89 -18.27 -4.94
N VAL A 175 5.33 -17.32 -5.65
CA VAL A 175 4.82 -16.09 -5.04
C VAL A 175 3.45 -16.35 -4.42
N GLN A 176 3.35 -16.30 -3.09
CA GLN A 176 2.09 -16.50 -2.38
C GLN A 176 1.23 -15.25 -2.40
N THR A 177 1.86 -14.09 -2.20
CA THR A 177 1.15 -12.80 -2.21
C THR A 177 1.93 -11.76 -3.00
N LEU A 178 1.20 -10.88 -3.71
CA LEU A 178 1.71 -9.64 -4.26
C LEU A 178 0.88 -8.47 -3.72
N THR A 179 1.52 -7.63 -2.91
CA THR A 179 0.97 -6.33 -2.50
C THR A 179 1.60 -5.24 -3.36
N ALA A 180 0.78 -4.54 -4.12
CA ALA A 180 1.20 -3.42 -4.97
C ALA A 180 0.70 -2.10 -4.38
N ILE A 181 1.62 -1.17 -4.13
CA ILE A 181 1.36 0.13 -3.51
C ILE A 181 1.56 1.21 -4.57
N GLY A 182 0.50 1.93 -4.96
CA GLY A 182 0.56 3.01 -5.94
C GLY A 182 1.17 2.60 -7.29
N ALA A 183 0.93 1.37 -7.76
CA ALA A 183 1.54 0.85 -8.98
C ALA A 183 0.74 1.24 -10.23
N PRO A 184 1.34 1.92 -11.22
CA PRO A 184 0.62 2.39 -12.41
C PRO A 184 0.39 1.26 -13.42
N PHE A 185 -0.56 0.36 -13.13
CA PHE A 185 -0.85 -0.80 -13.97
C PHE A 185 -1.44 -0.45 -15.34
N ASN A 186 -2.08 0.70 -15.47
CA ASN A 186 -2.55 1.24 -16.75
C ASN A 186 -1.74 2.47 -17.18
N ASP A 187 -0.41 2.45 -16.95
CA ASP A 187 0.45 3.61 -17.09
C ASP A 187 -0.09 4.83 -16.30
N PHE A 188 0.02 6.01 -16.86
CA PHE A 188 -0.53 7.23 -16.27
C PHE A 188 -1.82 7.66 -16.98
N VAL A 189 -2.58 6.70 -17.54
CA VAL A 189 -3.87 6.98 -18.15
C VAL A 189 -4.83 7.44 -17.07
N ASP A 190 -5.30 8.67 -17.21
CA ASP A 190 -6.37 9.23 -16.39
C ASP A 190 -7.72 8.91 -17.04
N ASP A 191 -8.42 7.94 -16.49
CA ASP A 191 -9.77 7.54 -16.90
C ASP A 191 -10.78 7.90 -15.80
N SER A 192 -10.61 9.09 -15.20
CA SER A 192 -11.48 9.59 -14.13
C SER A 192 -12.95 9.77 -14.56
N ALA A 193 -13.24 9.73 -15.85
CA ALA A 193 -14.61 9.69 -16.37
C ALA A 193 -15.32 8.38 -16.06
N GLN A 194 -14.59 7.28 -15.85
CA GLN A 194 -15.13 6.01 -15.41
C GLN A 194 -15.21 5.95 -13.89
N SER A 195 -16.35 5.51 -13.35
CA SER A 195 -16.47 5.35 -11.90
C SER A 195 -15.56 4.23 -11.40
N LEU A 196 -15.03 4.37 -10.17
CA LEU A 196 -14.22 3.31 -9.54
C LEU A 196 -14.98 1.97 -9.47
N THR A 197 -16.29 2.01 -9.25
CA THR A 197 -17.14 0.79 -9.23
C THR A 197 -17.12 0.08 -10.59
N ASP A 198 -17.19 0.84 -11.67
CA ASP A 198 -17.11 0.26 -13.02
C ASP A 198 -15.71 -0.27 -13.33
N GLU A 199 -14.66 0.46 -12.92
CA GLU A 199 -13.26 0.03 -13.05
C GLU A 199 -13.04 -1.32 -12.36
N LEU A 200 -13.43 -1.45 -11.09
CA LEU A 200 -13.30 -2.68 -10.33
C LEU A 200 -14.16 -3.84 -10.86
N ALA A 201 -15.26 -3.53 -11.55
CA ALA A 201 -16.13 -4.56 -12.11
C ALA A 201 -15.70 -5.05 -13.50
N LYS A 202 -15.20 -4.15 -14.34
CA LYS A 202 -15.01 -4.35 -15.79
C LYS A 202 -13.55 -4.19 -16.24
N GLY A 203 -12.71 -3.48 -15.48
CA GLY A 203 -11.40 -2.99 -15.87
C GLY A 203 -11.47 -1.64 -16.57
N PRO A 204 -10.33 -1.07 -17.02
CA PRO A 204 -10.24 0.25 -17.59
C PRO A 204 -11.00 0.37 -18.91
N ALA A 205 -11.69 1.51 -19.11
CA ALA A 205 -12.36 1.83 -20.38
C ALA A 205 -11.32 2.25 -21.44
N VAL A 206 -10.24 2.90 -21.02
CA VAL A 206 -9.11 3.26 -21.87
C VAL A 206 -7.89 2.46 -21.44
N VAL A 207 -7.39 1.60 -22.31
CA VAL A 207 -6.28 0.69 -22.00
C VAL A 207 -4.95 1.16 -22.56
N SER A 208 -3.90 1.16 -21.74
CA SER A 208 -2.52 1.39 -22.16
C SER A 208 -1.91 0.13 -22.81
N ASN A 209 -0.74 0.29 -23.42
CA ASN A 209 0.02 -0.86 -23.91
C ASN A 209 0.41 -1.81 -22.75
N ARG A 210 0.81 -1.28 -21.61
CA ARG A 210 1.14 -2.05 -20.41
C ARG A 210 -0.05 -2.91 -19.95
N TYR A 211 -1.25 -2.36 -19.92
CA TYR A 211 -2.44 -3.13 -19.55
C TYR A 211 -2.74 -4.22 -20.60
N GLN A 212 -2.56 -3.93 -21.89
CA GLN A 212 -2.70 -4.94 -22.95
C GLN A 212 -1.72 -6.10 -22.77
N ASP A 213 -0.48 -5.82 -22.37
CA ASP A 213 0.50 -6.87 -22.05
C ASP A 213 0.00 -7.76 -20.90
N TYR A 214 -0.57 -7.19 -19.84
CA TYR A 214 -1.17 -7.99 -18.77
C TYR A 214 -2.33 -8.84 -19.25
N GLN A 215 -3.19 -8.33 -20.14
CA GLN A 215 -4.27 -9.13 -20.73
C GLN A 215 -3.73 -10.35 -21.49
N GLN A 216 -2.61 -10.20 -22.18
CA GLN A 216 -1.97 -11.30 -22.90
C GLN A 216 -1.31 -12.31 -21.96
N MET A 217 -0.74 -11.84 -20.85
CA MET A 217 0.01 -12.66 -19.90
C MET A 217 -0.85 -13.27 -18.79
N ILE A 218 -2.12 -12.86 -18.65
CA ILE A 218 -2.95 -13.23 -17.48
C ILE A 218 -3.03 -14.74 -17.25
N GLY A 219 -2.98 -15.52 -18.32
CA GLY A 219 -2.99 -16.98 -18.27
C GLY A 219 -1.80 -17.60 -17.52
N ASN A 220 -0.69 -16.92 -17.45
CA ASN A 220 0.54 -17.37 -16.80
C ASN A 220 0.57 -17.05 -15.31
N ILE A 221 -0.27 -16.15 -14.82
CA ILE A 221 -0.33 -15.79 -13.41
C ILE A 221 -0.91 -16.97 -12.62
N PRO A 222 -0.20 -17.49 -11.59
CA PRO A 222 -0.73 -18.60 -10.79
C PRO A 222 -2.02 -18.20 -10.07
N ILE A 223 -3.04 -19.03 -10.16
CA ILE A 223 -4.35 -18.77 -9.52
C ILE A 223 -4.24 -18.77 -7.98
N THR A 224 -3.20 -19.39 -7.45
CA THR A 224 -2.91 -19.46 -6.01
C THR A 224 -2.26 -18.21 -5.44
N THR A 225 -1.75 -17.31 -6.29
CA THR A 225 -1.21 -16.02 -5.86
C THR A 225 -2.36 -15.10 -5.45
N ARG A 226 -2.27 -14.58 -4.22
CA ARG A 226 -3.21 -13.59 -3.68
C ARG A 226 -2.68 -12.19 -3.95
N PHE A 227 -3.59 -11.26 -4.25
CA PHE A 227 -3.22 -9.89 -4.62
C PHE A 227 -3.84 -8.87 -3.67
N PHE A 228 -3.09 -7.82 -3.38
CA PHE A 228 -3.59 -6.65 -2.69
C PHE A 228 -3.13 -5.39 -3.39
N LEU A 229 -4.08 -4.58 -3.86
CA LEU A 229 -3.82 -3.32 -4.53
C LEU A 229 -4.10 -2.16 -3.57
N ILE A 230 -3.10 -1.36 -3.28
CA ILE A 230 -3.23 -0.16 -2.45
C ILE A 230 -3.02 1.06 -3.34
N ALA A 231 -4.05 1.89 -3.45
CA ALA A 231 -4.01 3.14 -4.20
C ALA A 231 -4.11 4.34 -3.26
N GLY A 232 -3.50 5.46 -3.64
CA GLY A 232 -3.64 6.72 -2.94
C GLY A 232 -4.61 7.65 -3.64
N GLN A 233 -5.32 8.47 -2.85
CA GLN A 233 -6.18 9.55 -3.32
C GLN A 233 -5.98 10.76 -2.43
N LEU A 234 -5.53 11.89 -3.00
CA LEU A 234 -5.21 13.08 -2.23
C LEU A 234 -6.46 13.73 -1.63
N ASP A 235 -7.49 13.92 -2.44
CA ASP A 235 -8.78 14.46 -1.99
C ASP A 235 -9.92 14.10 -2.96
N GLU A 236 -11.10 14.69 -2.77
CA GLU A 236 -12.28 14.42 -3.61
C GLU A 236 -12.16 14.99 -5.04
N THR A 237 -11.25 15.93 -5.25
CA THR A 237 -11.04 16.61 -6.54
C THR A 237 -9.80 16.07 -7.27
N ASP A 238 -8.87 15.44 -6.55
CA ASP A 238 -7.67 14.78 -7.09
C ASP A 238 -7.76 13.27 -6.84
N LEU A 239 -8.30 12.57 -7.84
CA LEU A 239 -8.44 11.11 -7.83
C LEU A 239 -7.11 10.42 -8.21
N SER A 240 -6.03 10.85 -7.56
CA SER A 240 -4.69 10.29 -7.71
C SER A 240 -3.91 10.37 -6.41
N ASP A 241 -2.75 9.74 -6.35
CA ASP A 241 -1.76 9.95 -5.28
C ASP A 241 -0.79 11.13 -5.60
N GLY A 242 -1.18 12.01 -6.53
CA GLY A 242 -0.36 13.09 -7.07
C GLY A 242 0.62 12.66 -8.17
N THR A 243 0.67 11.37 -8.50
CA THR A 243 1.52 10.80 -9.55
C THR A 243 0.78 9.75 -10.36
N VAL A 244 0.15 8.80 -9.70
CA VAL A 244 -0.57 7.68 -10.32
C VAL A 244 -2.07 7.89 -10.15
N PRO A 245 -2.85 7.93 -11.26
CA PRO A 245 -4.30 7.96 -11.20
C PRO A 245 -4.86 6.75 -10.44
N LEU A 246 -5.89 6.98 -9.63
CA LEU A 246 -6.55 5.95 -8.83
C LEU A 246 -6.98 4.74 -9.67
N ASN A 247 -7.62 5.01 -10.81
CA ASN A 247 -8.07 3.97 -11.73
C ASN A 247 -6.89 3.17 -12.30
N SER A 248 -5.76 3.83 -12.59
CA SER A 248 -4.57 3.12 -13.05
C SER A 248 -3.97 2.19 -11.99
N ALA A 249 -3.94 2.65 -10.74
CA ALA A 249 -3.41 1.83 -9.63
C ALA A 249 -4.26 0.58 -9.36
N LEU A 250 -5.55 0.61 -9.69
CA LEU A 250 -6.51 -0.49 -9.47
C LEU A 250 -6.91 -1.22 -10.76
N ALA A 251 -6.37 -0.82 -11.91
CA ALA A 251 -6.78 -1.29 -13.23
C ALA A 251 -6.82 -2.82 -13.37
N VAL A 252 -5.84 -3.52 -12.82
CA VAL A 252 -5.74 -4.99 -12.94
C VAL A 252 -6.66 -5.76 -12.00
N TYR A 253 -7.43 -5.08 -11.13
CA TYR A 253 -8.35 -5.73 -10.19
C TYR A 253 -9.35 -6.62 -10.91
N ALA A 254 -10.09 -6.09 -11.88
CA ALA A 254 -11.10 -6.86 -12.63
C ALA A 254 -10.46 -8.04 -13.38
N LEU A 255 -9.32 -7.81 -14.00
CA LEU A 255 -8.59 -8.82 -14.78
C LEU A 255 -8.17 -10.02 -13.90
N LEU A 256 -7.56 -9.76 -12.75
CA LEU A 256 -7.13 -10.80 -11.80
C LEU A 256 -8.32 -11.51 -11.16
N LYS A 257 -9.37 -10.77 -10.80
CA LYS A 257 -10.59 -11.35 -10.22
C LYS A 257 -11.32 -12.26 -11.21
N GLN A 258 -11.44 -11.85 -12.47
CA GLN A 258 -12.03 -12.66 -13.53
C GLN A 258 -11.19 -13.90 -13.85
N ARG A 259 -9.86 -13.81 -13.68
CA ARG A 259 -8.94 -14.96 -13.77
C ARG A 259 -9.22 -15.99 -12.65
N GLY A 260 -9.80 -15.55 -11.53
CA GLY A 260 -10.13 -16.37 -10.36
C GLY A 260 -9.13 -16.22 -9.20
N ASN A 261 -8.20 -15.26 -9.26
CA ASN A 261 -7.33 -14.96 -8.14
C ASN A 261 -8.10 -14.33 -6.97
N GLU A 262 -7.68 -14.63 -5.73
CA GLU A 262 -8.07 -13.86 -4.56
C GLU A 262 -7.42 -12.48 -4.64
N ILE A 263 -8.23 -11.43 -4.62
CA ILE A 263 -7.74 -10.07 -4.75
C ILE A 263 -8.54 -9.13 -3.84
N GLU A 264 -7.81 -8.29 -3.14
CA GLU A 264 -8.31 -7.20 -2.30
C GLU A 264 -7.81 -5.86 -2.85
N GLU A 265 -8.52 -4.79 -2.54
CA GLU A 265 -8.11 -3.43 -2.85
C GLU A 265 -8.36 -2.50 -1.65
N LYS A 266 -7.61 -1.42 -1.59
CA LYS A 266 -7.79 -0.34 -0.62
C LYS A 266 -7.38 1.00 -1.20
N VAL A 267 -8.27 1.98 -1.09
CA VAL A 267 -7.94 3.39 -1.31
C VAL A 267 -7.58 4.02 0.03
N VAL A 268 -6.39 4.57 0.11
CA VAL A 268 -5.91 5.40 1.22
C VAL A 268 -6.10 6.85 0.83
N THR A 269 -6.68 7.69 1.71
CA THR A 269 -7.05 9.06 1.38
C THR A 269 -6.35 10.09 2.25
N GLY A 270 -6.19 11.32 1.73
CA GLY A 270 -5.66 12.47 2.44
C GLY A 270 -4.18 12.72 2.24
N GLU A 271 -3.60 13.66 2.99
CA GLU A 271 -2.21 14.14 2.80
C GLU A 271 -1.14 13.04 2.84
N ASN A 272 -1.36 11.99 3.65
CA ASN A 272 -0.44 10.86 3.75
C ASN A 272 -0.68 9.78 2.68
N ALA A 273 -1.56 10.05 1.69
CA ALA A 273 -1.83 9.17 0.56
C ALA A 273 -1.05 9.56 -0.71
N SER A 274 -0.19 10.59 -0.64
CA SER A 274 0.65 10.97 -1.79
C SER A 274 1.64 9.86 -2.12
N HIS A 275 2.03 9.77 -3.39
CA HIS A 275 2.78 8.66 -3.98
C HIS A 275 3.94 8.15 -3.12
N SER A 276 4.83 9.05 -2.70
CA SER A 276 5.95 8.68 -1.83
C SER A 276 5.55 8.48 -0.37
N MET A 277 4.46 9.10 0.08
CA MET A 277 3.99 8.93 1.45
C MET A 277 3.30 7.58 1.68
N LEU A 278 2.79 6.91 0.64
CA LEU A 278 2.17 5.60 0.79
C LEU A 278 3.09 4.58 1.46
N HIS A 279 4.39 4.55 1.14
CA HIS A 279 5.33 3.66 1.82
C HIS A 279 5.90 4.22 3.14
N GLU A 280 5.49 5.44 3.53
CA GLU A 280 5.78 6.04 4.83
C GLU A 280 4.53 6.08 5.76
N ASN A 281 3.40 5.61 5.29
CA ASN A 281 2.12 5.65 5.98
C ASN A 281 1.93 4.43 6.90
N GLN A 282 1.66 4.66 8.18
CA GLN A 282 1.44 3.60 9.17
C GLN A 282 0.16 2.79 8.91
N GLU A 283 -0.88 3.38 8.28
CA GLU A 283 -2.06 2.64 7.85
C GLU A 283 -1.66 1.61 6.78
N VAL A 284 -0.81 2.01 5.83
CA VAL A 284 -0.31 1.10 4.78
C VAL A 284 0.54 -0.02 5.39
N ASP A 285 1.37 0.28 6.40
CA ASP A 285 2.13 -0.77 7.11
C ASP A 285 1.19 -1.85 7.69
N GLN A 286 0.10 -1.42 8.34
CA GLN A 286 -0.89 -2.33 8.93
C GLN A 286 -1.65 -3.12 7.88
N LEU A 287 -2.02 -2.49 6.76
CA LEU A 287 -2.66 -3.15 5.64
C LEU A 287 -1.79 -4.25 5.05
N VAL A 288 -0.50 -3.94 4.79
CA VAL A 288 0.51 -4.89 4.28
C VAL A 288 0.69 -6.06 5.27
N SER A 289 0.89 -5.74 6.54
CA SER A 289 1.09 -6.73 7.60
C SER A 289 -0.08 -7.72 7.70
N ARG A 290 -1.31 -7.22 7.78
CA ARG A 290 -2.52 -8.05 7.85
C ARG A 290 -2.70 -8.95 6.63
N PHE A 291 -2.45 -8.41 5.44
CA PHE A 291 -2.64 -9.18 4.21
C PHE A 291 -1.63 -10.32 4.09
N ILE A 292 -0.37 -10.06 4.43
CA ILE A 292 0.72 -11.03 4.25
C ILE A 292 0.73 -12.05 5.38
N TRP A 293 0.67 -11.59 6.63
CA TRP A 293 0.92 -12.44 7.81
C TRP A 293 -0.35 -12.80 8.59
N LYS A 294 -1.54 -12.58 8.03
CA LYS A 294 -2.87 -12.92 8.57
C LYS A 294 -2.98 -12.73 10.08
N GLU A 295 -3.67 -11.69 10.45
CA GLU A 295 -4.15 -11.50 11.82
C GLU A 295 -5.39 -12.36 12.11
#